data_c88b286dd8a582b614fb039a56eecf4d
#
_entry.id   c88b286dd8a582b614fb039a56eecf4d
#
_cell.length_a   1.000
_cell.length_b   1.000
_cell.length_c   1.000
_cell.angle_alpha   90.00
_cell.angle_beta   90.00
_cell.angle_gamma   90.00
#
_symmetry.space_group_name_H-M   'P 1'
#
loop_
_entity.id
_entity.type
_entity.pdbx_description
1 polymer ?
#
loop_
_entity_poly.entity_id
_entity_poly.type
_entity_poly.pdbx_seq_one_letter_code
_entity_poly.pdbx_strand_id
1 'polypeptide(L)'
;MSKVDAEGREHLDGGGRFLDWPTSEDTLAVNAGLHALMLMTFEAGAEMLNALGDKELAAQCTATADRMKKVTPDYKTSKQSAALIALAGIVPAETANKEVLEVGGAHGFSTFYGYYMLKAQALAGDYTDAIQNMKDYWGGMLDLGATTFWEDFDINWKKNAARIDELIPAGKVDVHRTYGDYCYKGYRHSLAHGWASGP
;
A
#
# COMPACT_ATOMS: atom_id res chain seq x y z
N MET A 1 1.50 -21.96 -7.58
CA MET A 1 2.93 -22.31 -7.56
C MET A 1 3.60 -22.23 -8.94
N SER A 2 2.91 -22.50 -10.04
CA SER A 2 3.47 -22.39 -11.41
C SER A 2 3.88 -20.97 -11.84
N LYS A 3 3.56 -19.95 -11.04
CA LYS A 3 3.91 -18.55 -11.28
C LYS A 3 5.13 -18.08 -10.46
N VAL A 4 5.86 -19.01 -9.86
CA VAL A 4 7.11 -18.73 -9.16
C VAL A 4 8.18 -19.66 -9.72
N ASP A 5 9.30 -19.09 -10.15
CA ASP A 5 10.42 -19.86 -10.71
C ASP A 5 11.27 -20.56 -9.63
N ALA A 6 12.30 -21.26 -10.07
CA ALA A 6 13.21 -22.00 -9.18
C ALA A 6 14.02 -21.04 -8.28
N GLU A 7 14.28 -19.83 -8.74
CA GLU A 7 14.99 -18.77 -8.03
C GLU A 7 14.09 -17.99 -7.05
N GLY A 8 12.77 -18.26 -7.06
CA GLY A 8 11.80 -17.60 -6.18
C GLY A 8 11.24 -16.30 -6.73
N ARG A 9 11.44 -15.98 -8.01
CA ARG A 9 10.86 -14.78 -8.64
C ARG A 9 9.44 -15.07 -9.10
N GLU A 10 8.55 -14.09 -8.92
CA GLU A 10 7.18 -14.19 -9.40
C GLU A 10 7.09 -13.87 -10.91
N HIS A 11 6.20 -14.55 -11.59
CA HIS A 11 5.87 -14.38 -13.01
C HIS A 11 4.34 -14.32 -13.16
N LEU A 12 3.75 -13.23 -12.66
CA LEU A 12 2.32 -12.95 -12.82
C LEU A 12 2.08 -12.34 -14.20
N ASP A 13 1.95 -13.22 -15.21
CA ASP A 13 1.65 -12.83 -16.58
C ASP A 13 0.14 -12.71 -16.79
N GLY A 14 -0.28 -11.85 -17.72
CA GLY A 14 -1.65 -11.82 -18.25
C GLY A 14 -2.67 -11.17 -17.34
N GLY A 15 -2.50 -9.92 -17.07
CA GLY A 15 -3.41 -9.02 -16.35
C GLY A 15 -2.75 -7.67 -16.14
N GLY A 16 -3.51 -6.65 -15.81
CA GLY A 16 -2.92 -5.38 -15.39
C GLY A 16 -2.11 -5.60 -14.11
N ARG A 17 -0.81 -5.38 -14.15
CA ARG A 17 0.01 -5.32 -12.95
C ARG A 17 -0.31 -4.02 -12.22
N PHE A 18 -0.90 -4.12 -11.06
CA PHE A 18 -1.36 -2.96 -10.30
C PHE A 18 -1.15 -3.22 -8.81
N LEU A 19 -0.65 -2.25 -8.10
CA LEU A 19 -0.53 -2.28 -6.65
C LEU A 19 -1.47 -1.24 -6.04
N ASP A 20 -1.28 0.02 -6.39
CA ASP A 20 -2.01 1.15 -5.84
C ASP A 20 -1.99 2.32 -6.82
N TRP A 21 -2.94 3.25 -6.74
CA TRP A 21 -3.01 4.40 -7.64
C TRP A 21 -1.74 5.26 -7.62
N PRO A 22 -1.20 5.66 -6.45
CA PRO A 22 0.03 6.46 -6.41
C PRO A 22 1.26 5.77 -7.00
N THR A 23 1.23 4.44 -7.16
CA THR A 23 2.34 3.64 -7.70
C THR A 23 2.06 3.08 -9.09
N SER A 24 0.94 3.43 -9.72
CA SER A 24 0.50 2.82 -10.99
C SER A 24 1.52 2.93 -12.13
N GLU A 25 2.30 4.01 -12.16
CA GLU A 25 3.36 4.25 -13.13
C GLU A 25 4.76 3.80 -12.65
N ASP A 26 4.88 3.32 -11.41
CA ASP A 26 6.13 2.86 -10.82
C ASP A 26 6.25 1.33 -10.91
N THR A 27 6.85 0.84 -11.97
CA THR A 27 7.03 -0.58 -12.22
C THR A 27 7.83 -1.28 -11.11
N LEU A 28 8.82 -0.61 -10.49
CA LEU A 28 9.62 -1.19 -9.40
C LEU A 28 8.75 -1.39 -8.16
N ALA A 29 7.98 -0.37 -7.77
CA ALA A 29 7.05 -0.46 -6.65
C ALA A 29 6.00 -1.54 -6.85
N VAL A 30 5.39 -1.60 -8.06
CA VAL A 30 4.39 -2.62 -8.40
C VAL A 30 4.98 -4.02 -8.31
N ASN A 31 6.17 -4.24 -8.88
CA ASN A 31 6.83 -5.56 -8.87
C ASN A 31 7.19 -5.98 -7.45
N ALA A 32 7.77 -5.10 -6.65
CA ALA A 32 8.14 -5.40 -5.27
C ALA A 32 6.89 -5.68 -4.40
N GLY A 33 5.84 -4.87 -4.54
CA GLY A 33 4.61 -5.07 -3.81
C GLY A 33 3.90 -6.37 -4.16
N LEU A 34 3.77 -6.70 -5.45
CA LEU A 34 3.16 -7.96 -5.89
C LEU A 34 3.97 -9.18 -5.45
N HIS A 35 5.31 -9.11 -5.47
CA HIS A 35 6.16 -10.16 -4.94
C HIS A 35 5.90 -10.41 -3.45
N ALA A 36 5.86 -9.36 -2.64
CA ALA A 36 5.58 -9.45 -1.21
C ALA A 36 4.17 -10.01 -0.92
N LEU A 37 3.15 -9.51 -1.62
CA LEU A 37 1.76 -10.00 -1.48
C LEU A 37 1.65 -11.49 -1.85
N MET A 38 2.33 -11.93 -2.90
CA MET A 38 2.34 -13.34 -3.29
C MET A 38 3.03 -14.21 -2.23
N LEU A 39 4.17 -13.77 -1.68
CA LEU A 39 4.83 -14.45 -0.57
C LEU A 39 3.89 -14.62 0.63
N MET A 40 3.29 -13.52 1.10
CA MET A 40 2.33 -13.54 2.21
C MET A 40 1.12 -14.45 1.93
N THR A 41 0.69 -14.53 0.67
CA THR A 41 -0.39 -15.44 0.25
C THR A 41 0.03 -16.90 0.40
N PHE A 42 1.25 -17.26 0.05
CA PHE A 42 1.75 -18.63 0.24
C PHE A 42 1.92 -18.97 1.73
N GLU A 43 2.39 -18.05 2.55
CA GLU A 43 2.50 -18.25 4.00
C GLU A 43 1.11 -18.48 4.63
N ALA A 44 0.14 -17.61 4.36
CA ALA A 44 -1.23 -17.77 4.84
C ALA A 44 -1.89 -19.04 4.29
N GLY A 45 -1.62 -19.36 3.02
CA GLY A 45 -2.09 -20.59 2.37
C GLY A 45 -1.55 -21.83 3.06
N ALA A 46 -0.30 -21.85 3.45
CA ALA A 46 0.31 -22.96 4.17
C ALA A 46 -0.35 -23.17 5.55
N GLU A 47 -0.62 -22.10 6.29
CA GLU A 47 -1.34 -22.18 7.58
C GLU A 47 -2.74 -22.76 7.40
N MET A 48 -3.51 -22.22 6.46
CA MET A 48 -4.88 -22.62 6.20
C MET A 48 -4.96 -24.08 5.77
N LEU A 49 -4.09 -24.52 4.83
CA LEU A 49 -4.06 -25.91 4.34
C LEU A 49 -3.63 -26.87 5.45
N ASN A 50 -2.71 -26.47 6.33
CA ASN A 50 -2.35 -27.24 7.50
C ASN A 50 -3.55 -27.45 8.44
N ALA A 51 -4.34 -26.42 8.68
CA ALA A 51 -5.55 -26.50 9.52
C ALA A 51 -6.62 -27.39 8.88
N LEU A 52 -6.72 -27.39 7.54
CA LEU A 52 -7.65 -28.24 6.78
C LEU A 52 -7.15 -29.69 6.59
N GLY A 53 -5.91 -30.01 6.98
CA GLY A 53 -5.33 -31.35 6.93
C GLY A 53 -4.61 -31.67 5.62
N ASP A 54 -4.56 -30.79 4.64
CA ASP A 54 -3.79 -30.98 3.39
C ASP A 54 -2.32 -30.64 3.61
N LYS A 55 -1.60 -31.58 4.21
CA LYS A 55 -0.18 -31.42 4.55
C LYS A 55 0.74 -31.33 3.34
N GLU A 56 0.38 -32.01 2.24
CA GLU A 56 1.20 -32.01 1.03
C GLU A 56 1.19 -30.63 0.37
N LEU A 57 0.00 -30.07 0.14
CA LEU A 57 -0.14 -28.76 -0.49
C LEU A 57 0.39 -27.66 0.43
N ALA A 58 0.21 -27.78 1.76
CA ALA A 58 0.79 -26.88 2.73
C ALA A 58 2.33 -26.85 2.64
N ALA A 59 2.99 -28.02 2.54
CA ALA A 59 4.44 -28.10 2.38
C ALA A 59 4.91 -27.46 1.06
N GLN A 60 4.16 -27.62 -0.02
CA GLN A 60 4.46 -26.95 -1.29
C GLN A 60 4.35 -25.43 -1.20
N CYS A 61 3.35 -24.91 -0.48
CA CYS A 61 3.21 -23.47 -0.21
C CYS A 61 4.40 -22.96 0.59
N THR A 62 4.76 -23.63 1.69
CA THR A 62 5.93 -23.28 2.53
C THR A 62 7.22 -23.25 1.69
N ALA A 63 7.50 -24.31 0.94
CA ALA A 63 8.71 -24.37 0.11
C ALA A 63 8.75 -23.28 -0.96
N THR A 64 7.61 -22.85 -1.45
CA THR A 64 7.50 -21.73 -2.40
C THR A 64 7.76 -20.39 -1.71
N ALA A 65 7.15 -20.16 -0.55
CA ALA A 65 7.39 -18.98 0.28
C ALA A 65 8.88 -18.85 0.65
N ASP A 66 9.52 -19.94 1.08
CA ASP A 66 10.93 -19.96 1.45
C ASP A 66 11.89 -19.59 0.29
N ARG A 67 11.51 -19.95 -0.95
CA ARG A 67 12.27 -19.51 -2.13
C ARG A 67 12.06 -18.02 -2.39
N MET A 68 10.81 -17.55 -2.36
CA MET A 68 10.47 -16.15 -2.61
C MET A 68 11.12 -15.22 -1.59
N LYS A 69 11.21 -15.63 -0.33
CA LYS A 69 11.81 -14.85 0.76
C LYS A 69 13.30 -14.56 0.56
N LYS A 70 13.99 -15.32 -0.30
CA LYS A 70 15.40 -15.09 -0.64
C LYS A 70 15.61 -14.03 -1.71
N VAL A 71 14.54 -13.58 -2.35
CA VAL A 71 14.58 -12.53 -3.38
C VAL A 71 14.22 -11.20 -2.74
N THR A 72 15.08 -10.21 -2.84
CA THR A 72 14.79 -8.84 -2.41
C THR A 72 14.60 -7.95 -3.63
N PRO A 73 13.35 -7.67 -4.05
CA PRO A 73 13.09 -6.74 -5.13
C PRO A 73 13.47 -5.31 -4.74
N ASP A 74 13.60 -4.42 -5.71
CA ASP A 74 13.79 -3.00 -5.45
C ASP A 74 12.47 -2.39 -4.93
N TYR A 75 12.44 -2.10 -3.62
CA TYR A 75 11.26 -1.63 -2.89
C TYR A 75 11.34 -0.16 -2.49
N LYS A 76 12.46 0.52 -2.79
CA LYS A 76 12.76 1.85 -2.20
C LYS A 76 12.05 3.01 -2.91
N THR A 77 11.33 2.73 -3.96
CA THR A 77 10.66 3.77 -4.77
C THR A 77 9.31 4.19 -4.21
N SER A 78 8.69 3.38 -3.33
CA SER A 78 7.40 3.72 -2.71
C SER A 78 7.24 3.18 -1.30
N LYS A 79 6.42 3.87 -0.50
CA LYS A 79 6.05 3.41 0.85
C LYS A 79 5.17 2.16 0.82
N GLN A 80 4.33 2.00 -0.20
CA GLN A 80 3.49 0.83 -0.40
C GLN A 80 4.34 -0.44 -0.50
N SER A 81 5.32 -0.44 -1.39
CA SER A 81 6.22 -1.58 -1.57
C SER A 81 7.10 -1.82 -0.35
N ALA A 82 7.65 -0.76 0.25
CA ALA A 82 8.50 -0.87 1.44
C ALA A 82 7.74 -1.49 2.63
N ALA A 83 6.49 -1.08 2.85
CA ALA A 83 5.65 -1.64 3.89
C ALA A 83 5.38 -3.14 3.68
N LEU A 84 5.02 -3.53 2.45
CA LEU A 84 4.73 -4.93 2.14
C LEU A 84 5.99 -5.81 2.24
N ILE A 85 7.14 -5.34 1.77
CA ILE A 85 8.43 -6.05 1.89
C ILE A 85 8.82 -6.27 3.35
N ALA A 86 8.59 -5.27 4.21
CA ALA A 86 8.81 -5.40 5.65
C ALA A 86 7.85 -6.40 6.30
N LEU A 87 6.55 -6.31 5.99
CA LEU A 87 5.52 -7.19 6.53
C LEU A 87 5.68 -8.64 6.06
N ALA A 88 6.17 -8.86 4.85
CA ALA A 88 6.54 -10.17 4.33
C ALA A 88 7.86 -10.73 4.94
N GLY A 89 8.54 -9.94 5.78
CA GLY A 89 9.81 -10.35 6.42
C GLY A 89 10.96 -10.57 5.44
N ILE A 90 10.92 -9.93 4.25
CA ILE A 90 12.01 -9.96 3.26
C ILE A 90 13.14 -9.05 3.72
N VAL A 91 12.80 -7.89 4.30
CA VAL A 91 13.72 -6.93 4.88
C VAL A 91 13.27 -6.63 6.32
N PRO A 92 14.19 -6.42 7.28
CA PRO A 92 13.81 -5.99 8.62
C PRO A 92 12.97 -4.72 8.60
N ALA A 93 11.92 -4.67 9.41
CA ALA A 93 10.99 -3.54 9.45
C ALA A 93 11.70 -2.22 9.78
N GLU A 94 12.68 -2.26 10.69
CA GLU A 94 13.49 -1.11 11.07
C GLU A 94 14.29 -0.55 9.90
N THR A 95 14.77 -1.43 9.00
CA THR A 95 15.49 -1.02 7.79
C THR A 95 14.55 -0.35 6.81
N ALA A 96 13.42 -0.99 6.51
CA ALA A 96 12.41 -0.42 5.59
C ALA A 96 11.82 0.90 6.13
N ASN A 97 11.65 0.99 7.45
CA ASN A 97 11.19 2.22 8.10
C ASN A 97 12.19 3.35 7.88
N LYS A 98 13.43 3.15 8.32
CA LYS A 98 14.49 4.15 8.22
C LYS A 98 14.81 4.60 6.79
N GLU A 99 14.76 3.67 5.85
CA GLU A 99 15.12 3.97 4.46
C GLU A 99 13.98 4.61 3.67
N VAL A 100 12.71 4.30 4.00
CA VAL A 100 11.57 4.70 3.17
C VAL A 100 10.37 5.21 3.96
N LEU A 101 9.89 4.47 4.99
CA LEU A 101 8.57 4.77 5.56
C LEU A 101 8.56 6.07 6.38
N GLU A 102 9.59 6.35 7.19
CA GLU A 102 9.70 7.59 7.97
C GLU A 102 10.03 8.80 7.11
N VAL A 103 10.63 8.59 5.93
CA VAL A 103 11.10 9.69 5.08
C VAL A 103 9.92 10.53 4.55
N GLY A 104 9.90 11.81 4.87
CA GLY A 104 8.86 12.75 4.43
C GLY A 104 7.50 12.60 5.12
N GLY A 105 7.42 11.90 6.23
CA GLY A 105 6.18 11.75 7.02
C GLY A 105 5.03 11.13 6.20
N ALA A 106 3.87 11.77 6.21
CA ALA A 106 2.68 11.28 5.52
C ALA A 106 2.72 11.45 3.98
N HIS A 107 3.76 12.06 3.41
CA HIS A 107 3.92 12.10 1.94
C HIS A 107 4.10 10.69 1.37
N GLY A 108 3.38 10.38 0.30
CA GLY A 108 3.38 9.06 -0.33
C GLY A 108 2.48 8.03 0.34
N PHE A 109 1.74 8.40 1.38
CA PHE A 109 0.67 7.58 1.92
C PHE A 109 -0.48 7.46 0.91
N SER A 110 -1.24 6.38 1.03
CA SER A 110 -2.51 6.19 0.35
C SER A 110 -3.54 5.62 1.31
N THR A 111 -4.82 5.77 0.99
CA THR A 111 -5.87 5.47 1.97
C THR A 111 -5.91 4.00 2.35
N PHE A 112 -5.88 3.09 1.38
CA PHE A 112 -5.89 1.65 1.64
C PHE A 112 -4.54 1.15 2.16
N TYR A 113 -3.45 1.41 1.44
CA TYR A 113 -2.12 0.92 1.83
C TYR A 113 -1.55 1.62 3.06
N GLY A 114 -2.11 2.74 3.47
CA GLY A 114 -1.75 3.41 4.72
C GLY A 114 -1.84 2.50 5.93
N TYR A 115 -2.80 1.56 5.97
CA TYR A 115 -2.86 0.54 7.01
C TYR A 115 -1.57 -0.31 7.06
N TYR A 116 -1.11 -0.79 5.92
CA TYR A 116 0.11 -1.61 5.85
C TYR A 116 1.37 -0.79 6.21
N MET A 117 1.40 0.49 5.81
CA MET A 117 2.49 1.40 6.17
C MET A 117 2.56 1.63 7.68
N LEU A 118 1.43 1.94 8.32
CA LEU A 118 1.34 2.10 9.77
C LEU A 118 1.70 0.81 10.51
N LYS A 119 1.24 -0.34 10.00
CA LYS A 119 1.56 -1.65 10.56
C LYS A 119 3.06 -1.95 10.47
N ALA A 120 3.70 -1.61 9.35
CA ALA A 120 5.16 -1.80 9.18
C ALA A 120 5.97 -0.85 10.08
N GLN A 121 5.53 0.42 10.25
CA GLN A 121 6.13 1.36 11.20
C GLN A 121 5.99 0.85 12.64
N ALA A 122 4.81 0.36 13.02
CA ALA A 122 4.59 -0.24 14.35
C ALA A 122 5.47 -1.48 14.57
N LEU A 123 5.67 -2.31 13.54
CA LEU A 123 6.56 -3.47 13.59
C LEU A 123 8.03 -3.05 13.79
N ALA A 124 8.42 -1.90 13.24
CA ALA A 124 9.73 -1.28 13.46
C ALA A 124 9.86 -0.60 14.84
N GLY A 125 8.80 -0.57 15.65
CA GLY A 125 8.76 0.13 16.95
C GLY A 125 8.54 1.64 16.85
N ASP A 126 8.29 2.16 15.66
CA ASP A 126 8.10 3.59 15.40
C ASP A 126 6.62 4.00 15.52
N TYR A 127 6.11 3.92 16.74
CA TYR A 127 4.73 4.30 17.05
C TYR A 127 4.49 5.82 16.97
N THR A 128 5.52 6.61 17.24
CA THR A 128 5.40 8.07 17.25
C THR A 128 5.09 8.60 15.86
N ASP A 129 5.88 8.21 14.87
CA ASP A 129 5.69 8.65 13.49
C ASP A 129 4.45 7.98 12.87
N ALA A 130 4.15 6.74 13.23
CA ALA A 130 2.90 6.09 12.80
C ALA A 130 1.65 6.88 13.21
N ILE A 131 1.57 7.31 14.49
CA ILE A 131 0.46 8.13 15.00
C ILE A 131 0.46 9.52 14.36
N GLN A 132 1.63 10.12 14.15
CA GLN A 132 1.71 11.42 13.49
C GLN A 132 1.25 11.33 12.03
N ASN A 133 1.70 10.34 11.29
CA ASN A 133 1.27 10.09 9.91
C ASN A 133 -0.24 9.86 9.79
N MET A 134 -0.84 9.14 10.75
CA MET A 134 -2.29 8.98 10.82
C MET A 134 -3.00 10.33 10.98
N LYS A 135 -2.52 11.18 11.90
CA LYS A 135 -3.09 12.52 12.11
C LYS A 135 -2.94 13.41 10.89
N ASP A 136 -1.78 13.35 10.21
CA ASP A 136 -1.51 14.21 9.06
C ASP A 136 -2.29 13.77 7.82
N TYR A 137 -2.37 12.47 7.55
CA TYR A 137 -3.02 11.94 6.36
C TYR A 137 -4.55 11.96 6.49
N TRP A 138 -5.12 11.18 7.40
CA TRP A 138 -6.59 11.13 7.56
C TRP A 138 -7.14 12.40 8.21
N GLY A 139 -6.40 13.03 9.12
CA GLY A 139 -6.73 14.37 9.62
C GLY A 139 -6.76 15.39 8.49
N GLY A 140 -5.87 15.29 7.51
CA GLY A 140 -5.88 16.12 6.31
C GLY A 140 -7.15 15.97 5.47
N MET A 141 -7.71 14.76 5.37
CA MET A 141 -9.03 14.55 4.76
C MET A 141 -10.14 15.26 5.57
N LEU A 142 -10.12 15.13 6.91
CA LEU A 142 -11.09 15.81 7.79
C LEU A 142 -11.02 17.32 7.64
N ASP A 143 -9.83 17.90 7.54
CA ASP A 143 -9.62 19.33 7.32
C ASP A 143 -10.28 19.81 6.01
N LEU A 144 -10.32 18.93 5.00
CA LEU A 144 -10.97 19.19 3.72
C LEU A 144 -12.45 18.79 3.68
N GLY A 145 -13.05 18.45 4.82
CA GLY A 145 -14.48 18.17 4.97
C GLY A 145 -14.89 16.73 4.77
N ALA A 146 -13.95 15.77 4.80
CA ALA A 146 -14.27 14.34 4.69
C ALA A 146 -15.17 13.89 5.85
N THR A 147 -16.19 13.10 5.55
CA THR A 147 -17.05 12.42 6.52
C THR A 147 -16.93 10.89 6.40
N THR A 148 -16.24 10.42 5.40
CA THR A 148 -15.95 9.01 5.11
C THR A 148 -14.53 8.89 4.56
N PHE A 149 -14.04 7.65 4.38
CA PHE A 149 -12.75 7.41 3.73
C PHE A 149 -12.86 7.68 2.23
N TRP A 150 -11.98 8.55 1.74
CA TRP A 150 -11.85 8.81 0.32
C TRP A 150 -11.06 7.69 -0.36
N GLU A 151 -11.30 7.48 -1.63
CA GLU A 151 -10.55 6.51 -2.45
C GLU A 151 -9.06 6.80 -2.44
N ASP A 152 -8.71 8.09 -2.53
CA ASP A 152 -7.34 8.57 -2.51
C ASP A 152 -7.25 9.98 -1.95
N PHE A 153 -6.07 10.33 -1.45
CA PHE A 153 -5.72 11.63 -0.93
C PHE A 153 -4.19 11.81 -0.98
N ASP A 154 -3.75 12.98 -1.39
CA ASP A 154 -2.36 13.41 -1.24
C ASP A 154 -2.30 14.62 -0.32
N ILE A 155 -1.48 14.54 0.71
CA ILE A 155 -1.31 15.63 1.70
C ILE A 155 -0.93 16.97 1.05
N ASN A 156 -0.31 16.96 -0.13
CA ASN A 156 0.00 18.17 -0.89
C ASN A 156 -1.24 18.91 -1.37
N TRP A 157 -2.37 18.25 -1.51
CA TRP A 157 -3.64 18.88 -1.94
C TRP A 157 -4.11 19.96 -0.97
N LYS A 158 -3.76 19.84 0.32
CA LYS A 158 -4.09 20.85 1.35
C LYS A 158 -3.59 22.26 1.01
N LYS A 159 -2.57 22.40 0.15
CA LYS A 159 -2.00 23.72 -0.20
C LYS A 159 -3.03 24.63 -0.88
N ASN A 160 -3.90 24.09 -1.73
CA ASN A 160 -4.87 24.88 -2.50
C ASN A 160 -6.24 24.23 -2.69
N ALA A 161 -6.50 23.06 -2.11
CA ALA A 161 -7.81 22.43 -2.16
C ALA A 161 -8.87 23.27 -1.43
N ALA A 162 -10.07 23.37 -2.03
CA ALA A 162 -11.29 23.77 -1.32
C ALA A 162 -11.79 22.61 -0.47
N ARG A 163 -12.54 22.91 0.58
CA ARG A 163 -13.31 21.89 1.29
C ARG A 163 -14.44 21.36 0.42
N ILE A 164 -14.81 20.10 0.62
CA ILE A 164 -15.87 19.45 -0.18
C ILE A 164 -17.27 19.95 0.18
N ASP A 165 -17.43 20.59 1.35
CA ASP A 165 -18.70 21.08 1.91
C ASP A 165 -18.89 22.60 1.71
N GLU A 166 -18.08 23.26 0.89
CA GLU A 166 -18.17 24.68 0.58
C GLU A 166 -18.16 24.96 -0.92
N LEU A 167 -18.66 26.15 -1.31
CA LEU A 167 -18.43 26.66 -2.66
C LEU A 167 -16.94 26.96 -2.82
N ILE A 168 -16.39 26.60 -3.97
CA ILE A 168 -14.94 26.74 -4.23
C ILE A 168 -14.52 28.22 -4.14
N PRO A 169 -13.73 28.62 -3.14
CA PRO A 169 -13.25 29.99 -3.01
C PRO A 169 -12.29 30.38 -4.15
N ALA A 170 -12.17 31.67 -4.40
CA ALA A 170 -11.21 32.18 -5.39
C ALA A 170 -9.78 31.73 -5.04
N GLY A 171 -9.07 31.17 -6.01
CA GLY A 171 -7.70 30.64 -5.86
C GLY A 171 -7.63 29.22 -5.28
N LYS A 172 -8.76 28.60 -4.94
CA LYS A 172 -8.83 27.20 -4.54
C LYS A 172 -9.30 26.33 -5.69
N VAL A 173 -9.07 25.01 -5.57
CA VAL A 173 -9.49 24.03 -6.58
C VAL A 173 -10.38 22.94 -5.95
N ASP A 174 -11.26 22.38 -6.77
CA ASP A 174 -11.99 21.16 -6.42
C ASP A 174 -11.01 19.99 -6.44
N VAL A 175 -10.61 19.52 -5.26
CA VAL A 175 -9.61 18.47 -5.10
C VAL A 175 -9.97 17.20 -5.86
N HIS A 176 -11.25 16.83 -5.86
CA HIS A 176 -11.69 15.58 -6.46
C HIS A 176 -11.66 15.61 -7.98
N ARG A 177 -11.98 16.75 -8.58
CA ARG A 177 -11.94 16.94 -10.02
C ARG A 177 -10.52 17.15 -10.53
N THR A 178 -9.70 17.87 -9.76
CA THR A 178 -8.39 18.33 -10.22
C THR A 178 -7.31 17.29 -9.96
N TYR A 179 -7.34 16.65 -8.81
CA TYR A 179 -6.26 15.74 -8.35
C TYR A 179 -6.64 14.27 -8.40
N GLY A 180 -7.93 13.93 -8.33
CA GLY A 180 -8.41 12.56 -8.44
C GLY A 180 -8.53 12.03 -9.86
N ASP A 181 -8.21 12.83 -10.89
CA ASP A 181 -8.42 12.50 -12.30
C ASP A 181 -7.55 11.33 -12.79
N TYR A 182 -6.45 11.03 -12.12
CA TYR A 182 -5.58 9.90 -12.47
C TYR A 182 -6.21 8.54 -12.12
N CYS A 183 -7.10 8.47 -11.14
CA CYS A 183 -7.83 7.25 -10.80
C CYS A 183 -8.81 6.85 -11.90
N TYR A 184 -9.61 7.83 -12.36
CA TYR A 184 -10.65 7.61 -13.37
C TYR A 184 -10.74 8.80 -14.32
N LYS A 185 -10.11 8.73 -15.47
CA LYS A 185 -10.08 9.82 -16.47
C LYS A 185 -11.47 10.45 -16.69
N GLY A 186 -11.63 11.71 -16.32
CA GLY A 186 -12.85 12.46 -16.44
C GLY A 186 -13.91 12.23 -15.37
N TYR A 187 -13.64 11.40 -14.35
CA TYR A 187 -14.51 11.15 -13.22
C TYR A 187 -13.85 11.57 -11.92
N ARG A 188 -14.66 11.99 -10.96
CA ARG A 188 -14.18 12.21 -9.58
C ARG A 188 -13.90 10.87 -8.93
N HIS A 189 -12.84 10.79 -8.12
CA HIS A 189 -12.65 9.64 -7.26
C HIS A 189 -13.71 9.58 -6.15
N SER A 190 -13.92 8.40 -5.58
CA SER A 190 -14.97 8.16 -4.60
C SER A 190 -14.69 8.87 -3.28
N LEU A 191 -15.69 9.55 -2.73
CA LEU A 191 -15.67 10.18 -1.42
C LEU A 191 -16.15 9.25 -0.29
N ALA A 192 -16.66 8.07 -0.64
CA ALA A 192 -17.11 7.04 0.29
C ALA A 192 -16.70 5.68 -0.28
N HIS A 193 -15.41 5.38 -0.17
CA HIS A 193 -14.81 4.25 -0.86
C HIS A 193 -14.68 3.03 0.07
N GLY A 194 -15.47 1.98 -0.19
CA GLY A 194 -15.48 0.77 0.64
C GLY A 194 -14.12 0.05 0.69
N TRP A 195 -13.37 0.04 -0.41
CA TRP A 195 -12.01 -0.49 -0.44
C TRP A 195 -11.08 0.24 0.54
N ALA A 196 -11.14 1.56 0.57
CA ALA A 196 -10.30 2.40 1.42
C ALA A 196 -10.59 2.27 2.92
N SER A 197 -11.77 1.75 3.28
CA SER A 197 -12.22 1.57 4.67
C SER A 197 -12.10 0.13 5.17
N GLY A 198 -11.56 -0.78 4.37
CA GLY A 198 -11.47 -2.21 4.69
C GLY A 198 -10.45 -2.55 5.78
N PRO A 199 -9.19 -2.17 5.65
CA PRO A 199 -8.14 -2.52 6.63
C PRO A 199 -8.22 -1.80 7.96
#